data_f03743648b3e67076415375f6bca2196
#
_entry.id   f03743648b3e67076415375f6bca2196
#
_cell.length_a   1.000
_cell.length_b   1.000
_cell.length_c   1.000
_cell.angle_alpha   90.00
_cell.angle_beta   90.00
_cell.angle_gamma   90.00
#
_symmetry.space_group_name_H-M   'P 1'
#
loop_
_entity.id
_entity.type
_entity.pdbx_description
1 polymer ?
#
loop_
_entity_poly.entity_id
_entity_poly.type
_entity_poly.pdbx_seq_one_letter_code
_entity_poly.pdbx_strand_id
1 'polypeptide(L)'
;MTTKITVIYDNPRDPEAFEARYPDQLGLARKIPGIQRMETSKVWPKEDGSPTPAYRMMDMYFADYDAASAAVTTEQAGAFFPSVFELATGGVRIVFADVEQA
;
A
#
# COMPACT_ATOMS: atom_id res chain seq x y z
N MET A 1 -13.78 -9.74 12.31
CA MET A 1 -12.30 -9.88 12.27
C MET A 1 -11.73 -8.79 11.40
N THR A 2 -10.80 -8.05 11.93
CA THR A 2 -10.13 -6.97 11.19
C THR A 2 -9.47 -7.51 9.92
N THR A 3 -9.72 -6.85 8.80
CA THR A 3 -9.10 -7.19 7.52
C THR A 3 -8.20 -6.05 7.09
N LYS A 4 -7.04 -6.36 6.56
CA LYS A 4 -6.16 -5.33 6.00
C LYS A 4 -5.91 -5.56 4.52
N ILE A 5 -5.71 -4.47 3.81
CA ILE A 5 -5.21 -4.47 2.44
C ILE A 5 -3.76 -3.99 2.53
N THR A 6 -2.84 -4.81 2.07
CA THR A 6 -1.42 -4.45 2.06
C THR A 6 -0.97 -4.23 0.63
N VAL A 7 -0.36 -3.06 0.40
CA VAL A 7 0.28 -2.72 -0.87
C VAL A 7 1.78 -2.86 -0.66
N ILE A 8 2.43 -3.74 -1.43
CA ILE A 8 3.85 -4.03 -1.30
C ILE A 8 4.54 -3.60 -2.58
N TYR A 9 5.33 -2.52 -2.52
CA TYR A 9 6.11 -2.05 -3.65
C TYR A 9 7.45 -2.78 -3.74
N ASP A 10 7.76 -3.31 -4.91
CA ASP A 10 9.11 -3.79 -5.20
C ASP A 10 10.03 -2.59 -5.45
N ASN A 11 11.33 -2.83 -5.48
CA ASN A 11 12.31 -1.76 -5.66
C ASN A 11 12.04 -0.98 -6.94
N PRO A 12 11.76 0.33 -6.87
CA PRO A 12 11.48 1.13 -8.05
C PRO A 12 12.74 1.33 -8.90
N ARG A 13 12.54 1.59 -10.18
CA ARG A 13 13.65 1.88 -11.10
C ARG A 13 14.36 3.18 -10.75
N ASP A 14 13.60 4.15 -10.25
CA ASP A 14 14.10 5.44 -9.80
C ASP A 14 13.54 5.74 -8.41
N PRO A 15 14.28 5.37 -7.34
CA PRO A 15 13.81 5.61 -5.98
C PRO A 15 13.56 7.08 -5.66
N GLU A 16 14.36 7.98 -6.22
CA GLU A 16 14.19 9.41 -5.98
C GLU A 16 12.88 9.93 -6.55
N ALA A 17 12.52 9.51 -7.76
CA ALA A 17 11.24 9.86 -8.37
C ALA A 17 10.08 9.26 -7.60
N PHE A 18 10.23 8.02 -7.10
CA PHE A 18 9.24 7.37 -6.26
C PHE A 18 8.96 8.19 -5.01
N GLU A 19 10.01 8.56 -4.27
CA GLU A 19 9.87 9.29 -3.01
C GLU A 19 9.26 10.68 -3.22
N ALA A 20 9.53 11.32 -4.34
CA ALA A 20 8.97 12.64 -4.65
C ALA A 20 7.44 12.59 -4.83
N ARG A 21 6.90 11.48 -5.35
CA ARG A 21 5.46 11.32 -5.65
C ARG A 21 4.69 10.59 -4.55
N TYR A 22 5.37 9.86 -3.68
CA TYR A 22 4.74 9.02 -2.67
C TYR A 22 3.81 9.79 -1.70
N PRO A 23 4.16 10.99 -1.22
CA PRO A 23 3.25 11.75 -0.34
C PRO A 23 1.90 12.05 -0.96
N ASP A 24 1.84 12.36 -2.25
CA ASP A 24 0.57 12.60 -2.95
C ASP A 24 -0.29 11.35 -2.99
N GLN A 25 0.33 10.20 -3.21
CA GLN A 25 -0.37 8.92 -3.20
C GLN A 25 -0.92 8.60 -1.81
N LEU A 26 -0.17 8.87 -0.75
CA LEU A 26 -0.67 8.69 0.62
C LEU A 26 -1.90 9.55 0.87
N GLY A 27 -1.93 10.76 0.33
CA GLY A 27 -3.10 11.64 0.40
C GLY A 27 -4.34 11.03 -0.25
N LEU A 28 -4.18 10.35 -1.39
CA LEU A 28 -5.26 9.66 -2.05
C LEU A 28 -5.74 8.45 -1.24
N ALA A 29 -4.81 7.70 -0.66
CA ALA A 29 -5.15 6.55 0.17
C ALA A 29 -6.00 6.94 1.37
N ARG A 30 -5.68 8.05 2.02
CA ARG A 30 -6.40 8.52 3.21
C ARG A 30 -7.84 8.90 2.92
N LYS A 31 -8.21 9.13 1.67
CA LYS A 31 -9.58 9.48 1.29
C LYS A 31 -10.48 8.26 1.09
N ILE A 32 -9.91 7.05 1.05
CA ILE A 32 -10.70 5.83 0.88
C ILE A 32 -11.57 5.63 2.12
N PRO A 33 -12.91 5.51 1.95
CA PRO A 33 -13.81 5.38 3.09
C PRO A 33 -13.66 4.01 3.77
N GLY A 34 -13.88 3.96 5.06
CA GLY A 34 -13.87 2.74 5.84
C GLY A 34 -12.52 2.38 6.45
N ILE A 35 -11.46 3.10 6.12
CA ILE A 35 -10.15 2.86 6.74
C ILE A 35 -10.22 3.26 8.21
N GLN A 36 -9.94 2.30 9.09
CA GLN A 36 -9.89 2.53 10.54
C GLN A 36 -8.49 2.94 10.99
N ARG A 37 -7.46 2.44 10.31
CA ARG A 37 -6.06 2.72 10.60
C ARG A 37 -5.25 2.50 9.34
N MET A 38 -4.20 3.29 9.16
CA MET A 38 -3.28 3.15 8.05
C MET A 38 -1.85 3.20 8.57
N GLU A 39 -1.04 2.25 8.13
CA GLU A 39 0.38 2.21 8.45
C GLU A 39 1.19 2.23 7.18
N THR A 40 2.31 2.93 7.19
CA THR A 40 3.27 2.92 6.10
C THR A 40 4.63 2.48 6.65
N SER A 41 5.34 1.67 5.88
CA SER A 41 6.62 1.12 6.30
C SER A 41 7.62 1.23 5.16
N LYS A 42 8.87 1.53 5.50
CA LYS A 42 9.97 1.47 4.56
C LYS A 42 10.84 0.28 4.92
N VAL A 43 11.11 -0.56 3.93
CA VAL A 43 11.87 -1.79 4.15
C VAL A 43 13.34 -1.44 4.35
N TRP A 44 13.96 -2.07 5.35
CA TRP A 44 15.39 -1.90 5.62
C TRP A 44 16.23 -2.43 4.47
N PRO A 45 17.29 -1.71 4.06
CA PRO A 45 18.24 -2.25 3.10
C PRO A 45 18.98 -3.44 3.71
N LYS A 46 19.39 -4.39 2.86
CA LYS A 46 20.22 -5.49 3.30
C LYS A 46 21.65 -5.00 3.56
N GLU A 47 22.28 -5.58 4.58
CA GLU A 47 23.64 -5.17 4.98
C GLU A 47 24.69 -5.43 3.88
N ASP A 48 24.48 -6.45 3.07
CA ASP A 48 25.40 -6.81 1.98
C ASP A 48 25.16 -6.03 0.69
N GLY A 49 24.20 -5.10 0.69
CA GLY A 49 23.86 -4.29 -0.48
C GLY A 49 23.05 -5.02 -1.56
N SER A 50 22.67 -6.28 -1.33
CA SER A 50 21.84 -7.00 -2.27
C SER A 50 20.41 -6.45 -2.28
N PRO A 51 19.63 -6.69 -3.36
CA PRO A 51 18.25 -6.20 -3.44
C PRO A 51 17.38 -6.75 -2.33
N THR A 52 16.52 -5.89 -1.76
CA THR A 52 15.53 -6.29 -0.77
C THR A 52 14.33 -6.93 -1.48
N PRO A 53 13.57 -7.80 -0.77
CA PRO A 53 12.37 -8.40 -1.35
C PRO A 53 11.21 -7.42 -1.55
N ALA A 54 11.31 -6.23 -0.96
CA ALA A 54 10.32 -5.15 -1.08
C ALA A 54 10.99 -3.82 -0.79
N TYR A 55 10.36 -2.72 -1.19
CA TYR A 55 10.86 -1.36 -0.98
C TYR A 55 10.04 -0.61 0.06
N ARG A 56 8.73 -0.49 -0.14
CA ARG A 56 7.80 0.13 0.80
C ARG A 56 6.53 -0.69 0.91
N MET A 57 5.87 -0.59 2.06
CA MET A 57 4.61 -1.28 2.31
C MET A 57 3.61 -0.30 2.91
N MET A 58 2.34 -0.50 2.57
CA MET A 58 1.23 0.27 3.13
C MET A 58 0.16 -0.71 3.56
N ASP A 59 -0.27 -0.60 4.83
CA ASP A 59 -1.36 -1.40 5.37
C ASP A 59 -2.55 -0.50 5.65
N MET A 60 -3.71 -0.87 5.10
CA MET A 60 -4.99 -0.19 5.34
C MET A 60 -5.90 -1.16 6.07
N TYR A 61 -6.37 -0.79 7.25
CA TYR A 61 -7.15 -1.65 8.13
C TYR A 61 -8.63 -1.31 8.05
N PHE A 62 -9.46 -2.35 7.94
CA PHE A 62 -10.93 -2.25 7.84
C PHE A 62 -11.58 -3.12 8.91
N ALA A 63 -12.86 -2.84 9.21
CA ALA A 63 -13.60 -3.59 10.23
C ALA A 63 -13.65 -5.09 9.94
N ASP A 64 -13.84 -5.45 8.66
CA ASP A 64 -13.93 -6.83 8.19
C ASP A 64 -13.66 -6.89 6.69
N TYR A 65 -13.73 -8.09 6.12
CA TYR A 65 -13.51 -8.30 4.70
C TYR A 65 -14.56 -7.56 3.84
N ASP A 66 -15.83 -7.58 4.25
CA ASP A 66 -16.90 -6.92 3.49
C ASP A 66 -16.67 -5.42 3.40
N ALA A 67 -16.21 -4.80 4.48
CA ALA A 67 -15.86 -3.38 4.49
C ALA A 67 -14.67 -3.09 3.56
N ALA A 68 -13.63 -3.93 3.59
CA ALA A 68 -12.48 -3.79 2.70
C ALA A 68 -12.89 -3.97 1.22
N SER A 69 -13.70 -4.98 0.94
CA SER A 69 -14.21 -5.26 -0.40
C SER A 69 -15.06 -4.11 -0.95
N ALA A 70 -15.92 -3.54 -0.12
CA ALA A 70 -16.73 -2.39 -0.50
C ALA A 70 -15.86 -1.16 -0.76
N ALA A 71 -14.83 -0.94 0.05
CA ALA A 71 -13.95 0.23 -0.06
C ALA A 71 -13.24 0.29 -1.41
N VAL A 72 -12.83 -0.84 -1.97
CA VAL A 72 -12.08 -0.86 -3.24
C VAL A 72 -12.97 -0.59 -4.46
N THR A 73 -14.29 -0.57 -4.30
CA THR A 73 -15.21 -0.23 -5.38
C THR A 73 -15.61 1.25 -5.38
N THR A 74 -15.08 2.03 -4.43
CA THR A 74 -15.42 3.45 -4.31
C THR A 74 -14.68 4.29 -5.33
N GLU A 75 -15.19 5.51 -5.56
CA GLU A 75 -14.55 6.50 -6.43
C GLU A 75 -13.16 6.86 -5.92
N GLN A 76 -13.00 6.97 -4.59
CA GLN A 76 -11.72 7.28 -3.96
C GLN A 76 -10.69 6.18 -4.21
N ALA A 77 -11.08 4.92 -4.13
CA ALA A 77 -10.21 3.80 -4.49
C ALA A 77 -9.87 3.82 -5.98
N GLY A 78 -10.83 4.23 -6.82
CA GLY A 78 -10.62 4.40 -8.26
C GLY A 78 -9.61 5.48 -8.61
N ALA A 79 -9.40 6.46 -7.72
CA ALA A 79 -8.34 7.46 -7.87
C ALA A 79 -7.00 6.94 -7.32
N PHE A 80 -7.04 6.16 -6.24
CA PHE A 80 -5.84 5.69 -5.57
C PHE A 80 -5.12 4.56 -6.33
N PHE A 81 -5.85 3.48 -6.68
CA PHE A 81 -5.19 2.29 -7.24
C PHE A 81 -4.47 2.52 -8.57
N PRO A 82 -5.01 3.30 -9.53
CA PRO A 82 -4.22 3.63 -10.71
C PRO A 82 -2.90 4.33 -10.39
N SER A 83 -2.88 5.20 -9.36
CA SER A 83 -1.64 5.87 -8.94
C SER A 83 -0.62 4.89 -8.37
N VAL A 84 -1.09 3.79 -7.75
CA VAL A 84 -0.21 2.71 -7.27
C VAL A 84 0.55 2.10 -8.44
N PHE A 85 -0.16 1.74 -9.51
CA PHE A 85 0.46 1.11 -10.67
C PHE A 85 1.41 2.05 -11.41
N GLU A 86 1.10 3.33 -11.47
CA GLU A 86 2.00 4.32 -12.06
C GLU A 86 3.29 4.48 -11.26
N LEU A 87 3.19 4.44 -9.93
CA LEU A 87 4.34 4.60 -9.05
C LEU A 87 5.20 3.34 -9.01
N ALA A 88 4.60 2.17 -9.23
CA ALA A 88 5.24 0.87 -9.06
C ALA A 88 6.08 0.47 -10.27
N THR A 89 7.14 1.22 -10.58
CA THR A 89 7.99 0.94 -11.75
C THR A 89 8.76 -0.38 -11.62
N GLY A 90 8.96 -0.86 -10.41
CA GLY A 90 9.60 -2.15 -10.15
C GLY A 90 8.62 -3.29 -9.88
N GLY A 91 7.32 -2.98 -9.85
CA GLY A 91 6.28 -3.96 -9.55
C GLY A 91 5.59 -3.69 -8.23
N VAL A 92 4.44 -4.33 -8.05
CA VAL A 92 3.63 -4.17 -6.83
C VAL A 92 2.81 -5.44 -6.60
N ARG A 93 2.58 -5.74 -5.33
CA ARG A 93 1.66 -6.81 -4.92
C ARG A 93 0.63 -6.21 -3.96
N ILE A 94 -0.64 -6.57 -4.15
CA ILE A 94 -1.73 -6.11 -3.32
C ILE A 94 -2.40 -7.35 -2.75
N VAL A 95 -2.45 -7.46 -1.43
CA VAL A 95 -3.02 -8.62 -0.77
C VAL A 95 -4.07 -8.18 0.26
N PHE A 96 -5.12 -8.99 0.39
CA PHE A 96 -6.13 -8.87 1.43
C PHE A 96 -5.84 -9.95 2.46
N ALA A 97 -5.81 -9.60 3.74
CA ALA A 97 -5.53 -10.56 4.80
C ALA A 97 -6.34 -10.25 6.05
N ASP A 98 -6.82 -11.28 6.71
CA ASP A 98 -7.44 -11.11 8.02
C ASP A 98 -6.37 -11.07 9.10
N VAL A 99 -6.51 -10.13 10.03
CA VAL A 99 -5.64 -10.05 11.19
C VAL A 99 -6.15 -11.05 12.22
N GLU A 100 -5.47 -12.18 12.33
CA GLU A 100 -5.88 -13.23 13.25
C GLU A 100 -5.42 -12.97 14.68
N GLN A 101 -4.27 -12.33 14.82
CA GLN A 101 -3.68 -12.05 16.12
C GLN A 101 -2.89 -10.75 16.04
N ALA A 102 -3.20 -9.82 16.92
CA ALA A 102 -2.57 -8.49 16.91
C ALA A 102 -1.66 -8.30 18.13
#